data_42861c8049df3b0dbe50ff50acf89359
#
_entry.id   42861c8049df3b0dbe50ff50acf89359
#
_cell.length_a   1.000
_cell.length_b   1.000
_cell.length_c   1.000
_cell.angle_alpha   90.00
_cell.angle_beta   90.00
_cell.angle_gamma   90.00
#
_symmetry.space_group_name_H-M   'P 1'
#
loop_
_entity.id
_entity.type
_entity.pdbx_description
1 polymer ?
#
loop_
_entity_poly.entity_id
_entity_poly.type
_entity_poly.pdbx_seq_one_letter_code
_entity_poly.pdbx_strand_id
1 'polypeptide(L)'
;MITVYVYILDTLADWEMGYATAELNSKRFFKKDAPNISVKTVGISKEPVKTMGGLTIIPDCAISDIAMNEESVLLLPGANTWGEPIHGAIIDKASNLLSAGGTVCAICGATAALANVGLLDQRLHTSNGMEYLEMVSPCYKGQQCYVDKPSVADQNLITASSTGALLWAKQIIERLEVFQTDTLEAWYNYFSSGKEQHFFALMQTLPANK
;
A
#
# COMPACT_ATOMS: atom_id res chain seq x y z
N MET A 1 12.41 14.17 -2.72
CA MET A 1 11.82 13.25 -3.76
C MET A 1 11.30 12.02 -3.04
N ILE A 2 10.01 11.77 -3.09
CA ILE A 2 9.41 10.62 -2.40
C ILE A 2 9.68 9.34 -3.20
N THR A 3 10.18 8.30 -2.52
CA THR A 3 10.36 6.97 -3.11
C THR A 3 9.34 6.00 -2.53
N VAL A 4 8.56 5.40 -3.42
CA VAL A 4 7.57 4.36 -3.08
C VAL A 4 8.18 3.01 -3.39
N TYR A 5 8.51 2.26 -2.35
CA TYR A 5 9.03 0.90 -2.42
C TYR A 5 7.88 -0.10 -2.37
N VAL A 6 7.74 -0.89 -3.42
CA VAL A 6 6.73 -1.94 -3.53
C VAL A 6 7.42 -3.27 -3.23
N TYR A 7 7.15 -3.83 -2.06
CA TYR A 7 7.73 -5.13 -1.71
C TYR A 7 7.12 -6.23 -2.58
N ILE A 8 7.96 -6.95 -3.29
CA ILE A 8 7.55 -8.08 -4.11
C ILE A 8 8.08 -9.37 -3.53
N LEU A 9 7.21 -10.36 -3.45
CA LEU A 9 7.47 -11.67 -2.86
C LEU A 9 6.70 -12.74 -3.62
N ASP A 10 7.11 -14.00 -3.49
CA ASP A 10 6.40 -15.09 -4.14
C ASP A 10 4.94 -15.15 -3.69
N THR A 11 4.06 -15.43 -4.63
CA THR A 11 2.60 -15.48 -4.44
C THR A 11 1.94 -14.15 -4.08
N LEU A 12 2.58 -12.99 -4.32
CA LEU A 12 1.91 -11.71 -4.11
C LEU A 12 0.61 -11.62 -4.93
N ALA A 13 -0.42 -11.02 -4.35
CA ALA A 13 -1.72 -10.85 -4.96
C ALA A 13 -1.71 -9.70 -5.98
N ASP A 14 -1.75 -10.02 -7.27
CA ASP A 14 -1.56 -9.09 -8.39
C ASP A 14 -2.52 -7.90 -8.37
N TRP A 15 -3.79 -8.13 -7.97
CA TRP A 15 -4.84 -7.10 -7.99
C TRP A 15 -4.70 -6.04 -6.88
N GLU A 16 -3.93 -6.31 -5.82
CA GLU A 16 -3.87 -5.41 -4.66
C GLU A 16 -3.05 -4.16 -4.93
N MET A 17 -2.00 -4.29 -5.75
CA MET A 17 -1.05 -3.21 -6.02
C MET A 17 -1.45 -2.33 -7.21
N GLY A 18 -2.32 -2.85 -8.09
CA GLY A 18 -2.55 -2.29 -9.42
C GLY A 18 -2.96 -0.82 -9.43
N TYR A 19 -3.93 -0.43 -8.60
CA TYR A 19 -4.40 0.95 -8.54
C TYR A 19 -3.31 1.92 -8.06
N ALA A 20 -2.65 1.60 -6.95
CA ALA A 20 -1.63 2.48 -6.38
C ALA A 20 -0.43 2.62 -7.32
N THR A 21 0.12 1.51 -7.81
CA THR A 21 1.33 1.54 -8.66
C THR A 21 1.07 2.21 -10.01
N ALA A 22 -0.09 1.93 -10.64
CA ALA A 22 -0.43 2.53 -11.92
C ALA A 22 -0.54 4.06 -11.84
N GLU A 23 -1.25 4.58 -10.84
CA GLU A 23 -1.44 6.03 -10.71
C GLU A 23 -0.16 6.75 -10.28
N LEU A 24 0.61 6.18 -9.33
CA LEU A 24 1.82 6.79 -8.84
C LEU A 24 2.95 6.80 -9.89
N ASN A 25 3.04 5.76 -10.71
CA ASN A 25 4.08 5.68 -11.75
C ASN A 25 3.70 6.47 -13.01
N SER A 26 2.44 6.38 -13.48
CA SER A 26 2.01 7.10 -14.70
C SER A 26 1.90 8.61 -14.49
N LYS A 27 1.60 9.05 -13.27
CA LYS A 27 1.41 10.46 -12.88
C LYS A 27 0.32 11.19 -13.67
N ARG A 28 -0.56 10.44 -14.37
CA ARG A 28 -1.55 10.97 -15.35
C ARG A 28 -2.57 11.94 -14.74
N PHE A 29 -2.80 11.85 -13.43
CA PHE A 29 -3.74 12.70 -12.70
C PHE A 29 -3.07 13.56 -11.62
N PHE A 30 -1.73 13.67 -11.65
CA PHE A 30 -1.00 14.46 -10.69
C PHE A 30 -1.33 15.96 -10.84
N LYS A 31 -1.46 16.64 -9.72
CA LYS A 31 -1.54 18.10 -9.70
C LYS A 31 -0.20 18.70 -10.14
N LYS A 32 -0.24 19.95 -10.62
CA LYS A 32 0.93 20.63 -11.21
C LYS A 32 2.11 20.77 -10.25
N ASP A 33 1.81 20.97 -8.97
CA ASP A 33 2.78 21.14 -7.87
C ASP A 33 2.97 19.87 -7.04
N ALA A 34 2.61 18.70 -7.59
CA ALA A 34 2.78 17.44 -6.90
C ALA A 34 4.27 17.16 -6.60
N PRO A 35 4.58 16.54 -5.46
CA PRO A 35 5.91 16.07 -5.17
C PRO A 35 6.38 15.07 -6.25
N ASN A 36 7.69 15.04 -6.49
CA ASN A 36 8.25 14.06 -7.42
C ASN A 36 8.23 12.67 -6.79
N ILE A 37 7.54 11.73 -7.44
CA ILE A 37 7.40 10.33 -7.01
C ILE A 37 8.28 9.44 -7.89
N SER A 38 9.00 8.50 -7.24
CA SER A 38 9.67 7.37 -7.87
C SER A 38 9.09 6.08 -7.30
N VAL A 39 8.61 5.18 -8.15
CA VAL A 39 8.14 3.85 -7.75
C VAL A 39 9.24 2.84 -8.04
N LYS A 40 9.60 2.01 -7.07
CA LYS A 40 10.60 0.94 -7.20
C LYS A 40 10.08 -0.35 -6.61
N THR A 41 10.27 -1.44 -7.29
CA THR A 41 10.05 -2.78 -6.72
C THR A 41 11.24 -3.17 -5.84
N VAL A 42 10.97 -3.76 -4.69
CA VAL A 42 12.00 -4.20 -3.74
C VAL A 42 11.75 -5.66 -3.35
N GLY A 43 12.77 -6.49 -3.43
CA GLY A 43 12.76 -7.88 -3.02
C GLY A 43 13.71 -8.14 -1.85
N ILE A 44 13.64 -9.35 -1.28
CA ILE A 44 14.65 -9.83 -0.32
C ILE A 44 16.04 -9.76 -0.95
N SER A 45 16.11 -10.13 -2.22
CA SER A 45 17.26 -10.02 -3.11
C SER A 45 16.79 -9.46 -4.47
N LYS A 46 17.66 -9.45 -5.47
CA LYS A 46 17.27 -9.11 -6.85
C LYS A 46 16.88 -10.34 -7.70
N GLU A 47 16.69 -11.49 -7.06
CA GLU A 47 16.20 -12.67 -7.76
C GLU A 47 14.72 -12.50 -8.13
N PRO A 48 14.31 -13.05 -9.28
CA PRO A 48 12.93 -12.99 -9.72
C PRO A 48 11.97 -13.65 -8.72
N VAL A 49 10.80 -13.05 -8.54
CA VAL A 49 9.68 -13.64 -7.79
C VAL A 49 8.52 -13.95 -8.72
N LYS A 50 7.66 -14.89 -8.34
CA LYS A 50 6.48 -15.27 -9.10
C LYS A 50 5.21 -14.89 -8.35
N THR A 51 4.37 -14.08 -8.99
CA THR A 51 3.10 -13.63 -8.41
C THR A 51 2.06 -14.76 -8.34
N MET A 52 0.95 -14.52 -7.64
CA MET A 52 -0.18 -15.45 -7.60
C MET A 52 -0.80 -15.66 -8.99
N GLY A 53 -0.82 -14.63 -9.84
CA GLY A 53 -1.26 -14.70 -11.23
C GLY A 53 -0.23 -15.33 -12.19
N GLY A 54 0.94 -15.72 -11.69
CA GLY A 54 1.99 -16.37 -12.47
C GLY A 54 2.93 -15.42 -13.22
N LEU A 55 2.85 -14.11 -12.95
CA LEU A 55 3.79 -13.14 -13.52
C LEU A 55 5.15 -13.28 -12.85
N THR A 56 6.23 -13.13 -13.62
CA THR A 56 7.59 -13.07 -13.08
C THR A 56 8.03 -11.62 -12.99
N ILE A 57 8.41 -11.18 -11.79
CA ILE A 57 8.87 -9.80 -11.53
C ILE A 57 10.30 -9.85 -11.01
N ILE A 58 11.18 -9.04 -11.60
CA ILE A 58 12.54 -8.85 -11.12
C ILE A 58 12.56 -7.57 -10.29
N PRO A 59 12.99 -7.62 -9.00
CA PRO A 59 13.09 -6.44 -8.16
C PRO A 59 14.10 -5.41 -8.69
N ASP A 60 13.75 -4.12 -8.65
CA ASP A 60 14.69 -3.02 -8.96
C ASP A 60 15.82 -2.94 -7.92
N CYS A 61 15.50 -3.22 -6.66
CA CYS A 61 16.44 -3.12 -5.54
C CYS A 61 16.18 -4.19 -4.47
N ALA A 62 17.10 -4.32 -3.53
CA ALA A 62 16.97 -5.20 -2.37
C ALA A 62 16.48 -4.44 -1.13
N ILE A 63 16.03 -5.16 -0.09
CA ILE A 63 15.59 -4.57 1.21
C ILE A 63 16.64 -3.64 1.81
N SER A 64 17.95 -3.93 1.64
CA SER A 64 19.05 -3.09 2.10
C SER A 64 19.05 -1.68 1.52
N ASP A 65 18.48 -1.52 0.32
CA ASP A 65 18.50 -0.27 -0.44
C ASP A 65 17.36 0.69 -0.06
N ILE A 66 16.44 0.26 0.82
CA ILE A 66 15.33 1.09 1.32
C ILE A 66 15.90 2.21 2.18
N ALA A 67 15.69 3.47 1.77
CA ALA A 67 16.03 4.64 2.56
C ALA A 67 15.10 4.78 3.77
N MET A 68 15.68 5.07 4.95
CA MET A 68 14.94 5.15 6.22
C MET A 68 14.70 6.60 6.60
N ASN A 69 13.74 7.26 5.96
CA ASN A 69 13.37 8.66 6.17
C ASN A 69 11.89 8.92 5.87
N GLU A 70 11.42 10.13 6.15
CA GLU A 70 10.04 10.57 5.95
C GLU A 70 9.59 10.61 4.47
N GLU A 71 10.51 10.69 3.51
CA GLU A 71 10.23 10.63 2.08
C GLU A 71 10.08 9.20 1.53
N SER A 72 10.22 8.18 2.39
CA SER A 72 10.10 6.79 1.99
C SER A 72 8.70 6.24 2.32
N VAL A 73 8.13 5.53 1.36
CA VAL A 73 6.85 4.84 1.47
C VAL A 73 7.07 3.36 1.15
N LEU A 74 6.60 2.47 2.01
CA LEU A 74 6.71 1.02 1.83
C LEU A 74 5.33 0.41 1.64
N LEU A 75 5.09 -0.18 0.47
CA LEU A 75 3.86 -0.93 0.17
C LEU A 75 4.12 -2.42 0.37
N LEU A 76 3.32 -3.06 1.20
CA LEU A 76 3.38 -4.49 1.55
C LEU A 76 2.11 -5.17 1.05
N PRO A 77 2.14 -5.90 -0.08
CA PRO A 77 0.98 -6.61 -0.62
C PRO A 77 0.68 -7.89 0.15
N GLY A 78 -0.53 -8.43 -0.03
CA GLY A 78 -0.86 -9.78 0.40
C GLY A 78 -0.11 -10.85 -0.39
N ALA A 79 0.21 -11.94 0.29
CA ALA A 79 0.82 -13.12 -0.30
C ALA A 79 0.57 -14.33 0.62
N ASN A 80 0.78 -15.54 0.10
CA ASN A 80 0.64 -16.76 0.89
C ASN A 80 1.89 -17.05 1.76
N THR A 81 3.02 -16.41 1.46
CA THR A 81 4.32 -16.70 2.09
C THR A 81 4.63 -15.85 3.32
N TRP A 82 3.74 -14.92 3.74
CA TRP A 82 3.99 -14.02 4.88
C TRP A 82 4.33 -14.72 6.21
N GLY A 83 3.93 -15.98 6.38
CA GLY A 83 4.30 -16.79 7.55
C GLY A 83 5.74 -17.30 7.55
N GLU A 84 6.50 -17.12 6.46
CA GLU A 84 7.87 -17.60 6.34
C GLU A 84 8.86 -16.64 7.02
N PRO A 85 9.84 -17.16 7.79
CA PRO A 85 10.80 -16.33 8.52
C PRO A 85 11.63 -15.39 7.65
N ILE A 86 11.75 -15.69 6.36
CA ILE A 86 12.52 -14.89 5.40
C ILE A 86 12.00 -13.44 5.28
N HIS A 87 10.70 -13.21 5.59
CA HIS A 87 10.10 -11.88 5.54
C HIS A 87 10.35 -11.04 6.82
N GLY A 88 11.03 -11.58 7.85
CA GLY A 88 11.37 -10.83 9.05
C GLY A 88 12.12 -9.53 8.76
N ALA A 89 13.07 -9.54 7.84
CA ALA A 89 13.87 -8.37 7.50
C ALA A 89 13.04 -7.20 6.93
N ILE A 90 12.00 -7.45 6.15
CA ILE A 90 11.14 -6.36 5.63
C ILE A 90 10.19 -5.85 6.70
N ILE A 91 9.77 -6.70 7.64
CA ILE A 91 8.94 -6.28 8.79
C ILE A 91 9.76 -5.40 9.75
N ASP A 92 11.02 -5.74 10.01
CA ASP A 92 11.94 -4.88 10.76
C ASP A 92 12.14 -3.52 10.07
N LYS A 93 12.26 -3.52 8.73
CA LYS A 93 12.33 -2.28 7.94
C LYS A 93 11.05 -1.47 8.06
N ALA A 94 9.88 -2.10 8.03
CA ALA A 94 8.59 -1.41 8.21
C ALA A 94 8.51 -0.73 9.60
N SER A 95 8.89 -1.44 10.66
CA SER A 95 8.94 -0.90 12.03
C SER A 95 9.86 0.33 12.13
N ASN A 96 11.09 0.19 11.61
CA ASN A 96 12.06 1.27 11.62
C ASN A 96 11.63 2.46 10.75
N LEU A 97 10.99 2.20 9.61
CA LEU A 97 10.49 3.24 8.71
C LEU A 97 9.37 4.06 9.36
N LEU A 98 8.41 3.41 10.03
CA LEU A 98 7.38 4.09 10.81
C LEU A 98 7.99 5.00 11.87
N SER A 99 9.01 4.51 12.57
CA SER A 99 9.73 5.27 13.61
C SER A 99 10.52 6.45 13.04
N ALA A 100 11.01 6.34 11.81
CA ALA A 100 11.72 7.41 11.09
C ALA A 100 10.79 8.43 10.41
N GLY A 101 9.47 8.33 10.60
CA GLY A 101 8.47 9.21 9.99
C GLY A 101 8.04 8.85 8.57
N GLY A 102 8.62 7.79 7.99
CA GLY A 102 8.18 7.26 6.69
C GLY A 102 6.82 6.57 6.78
N THR A 103 6.25 6.24 5.64
CA THR A 103 4.89 5.67 5.56
C THR A 103 4.94 4.18 5.24
N VAL A 104 4.15 3.39 5.96
CA VAL A 104 3.95 1.95 5.68
C VAL A 104 2.49 1.70 5.31
N CYS A 105 2.29 1.01 4.20
CA CYS A 105 0.97 0.66 3.68
C CYS A 105 0.91 -0.86 3.50
N ALA A 106 0.07 -1.54 4.28
CA ALA A 106 -0.06 -2.99 4.26
C ALA A 106 -1.47 -3.43 3.88
N ILE A 107 -1.58 -4.46 3.07
CA ILE A 107 -2.88 -4.99 2.65
C ILE A 107 -2.93 -6.51 2.83
N CYS A 108 -4.11 -7.05 3.18
CA CYS A 108 -4.37 -8.49 3.25
C CYS A 108 -3.40 -9.22 4.23
N GLY A 109 -2.69 -10.26 3.76
CA GLY A 109 -1.75 -11.05 4.56
C GLY A 109 -0.60 -10.25 5.19
N ALA A 110 -0.19 -9.14 4.60
CA ALA A 110 0.84 -8.27 5.15
C ALA A 110 0.42 -7.64 6.49
N THR A 111 -0.87 -7.36 6.68
CA THR A 111 -1.38 -6.82 7.95
C THR A 111 -1.18 -7.79 9.11
N ALA A 112 -1.31 -9.10 8.85
CA ALA A 112 -1.06 -10.14 9.84
C ALA A 112 0.43 -10.18 10.26
N ALA A 113 1.34 -9.99 9.31
CA ALA A 113 2.77 -9.91 9.60
C ALA A 113 3.10 -8.70 10.50
N LEU A 114 2.49 -7.53 10.24
CA LEU A 114 2.62 -6.36 11.11
C LEU A 114 2.00 -6.58 12.50
N ALA A 115 0.84 -7.26 12.57
CA ALA A 115 0.15 -7.59 13.82
C ALA A 115 1.02 -8.50 14.71
N ASN A 116 1.71 -9.46 14.13
CA ASN A 116 2.57 -10.41 14.86
C ASN A 116 3.74 -9.75 15.61
N VAL A 117 4.18 -8.57 15.16
CA VAL A 117 5.26 -7.80 15.81
C VAL A 117 4.72 -6.61 16.61
N GLY A 118 3.41 -6.54 16.84
CA GLY A 118 2.75 -5.53 17.68
C GLY A 118 2.62 -4.14 17.05
N LEU A 119 2.91 -3.98 15.76
CA LEU A 119 2.83 -2.67 15.08
C LEU A 119 1.38 -2.15 14.94
N LEU A 120 0.38 -3.00 15.13
CA LEU A 120 -1.04 -2.66 15.08
C LEU A 120 -1.68 -2.47 16.46
N ASP A 121 -0.98 -2.80 17.56
CA ASP A 121 -1.58 -2.90 18.89
C ASP A 121 -2.12 -1.57 19.45
N GLN A 122 -1.52 -0.44 19.04
CA GLN A 122 -1.87 0.92 19.51
C GLN A 122 -2.28 1.86 18.38
N ARG A 123 -2.63 1.32 17.21
CA ARG A 123 -2.93 2.11 16.01
C ARG A 123 -4.25 1.66 15.39
N LEU A 124 -5.04 2.62 14.91
CA LEU A 124 -6.24 2.28 14.13
C LEU A 124 -5.82 1.51 12.88
N HIS A 125 -6.43 0.35 12.67
CA HIS A 125 -6.10 -0.54 11.56
C HIS A 125 -7.27 -1.40 11.13
N THR A 126 -7.13 -2.03 9.98
CA THR A 126 -8.01 -3.08 9.48
C THR A 126 -7.20 -4.22 8.88
N SER A 127 -7.88 -5.29 8.53
CA SER A 127 -7.34 -6.48 7.88
C SER A 127 -8.47 -7.22 7.15
N ASN A 128 -8.26 -8.50 6.82
CA ASN A 128 -9.30 -9.40 6.28
C ASN A 128 -10.41 -9.73 7.30
N GLY A 129 -10.25 -9.35 8.55
CA GLY A 129 -11.17 -9.54 9.66
C GLY A 129 -10.39 -9.52 10.98
N MET A 130 -11.04 -9.13 12.07
CA MET A 130 -10.42 -9.20 13.40
C MET A 130 -10.13 -10.66 13.79
N GLU A 131 -11.09 -11.56 13.58
CA GLU A 131 -10.92 -12.99 13.82
C GLU A 131 -9.80 -13.61 12.98
N TYR A 132 -9.62 -13.12 11.73
CA TYR A 132 -8.50 -13.52 10.90
C TYR A 132 -7.16 -13.16 11.56
N LEU A 133 -7.00 -11.93 12.05
CA LEU A 133 -5.78 -11.51 12.76
C LEU A 133 -5.53 -12.37 14.01
N GLU A 134 -6.56 -12.63 14.82
CA GLU A 134 -6.45 -13.45 16.02
C GLU A 134 -6.03 -14.90 15.69
N MET A 135 -6.53 -15.44 14.57
CA MET A 135 -6.21 -16.79 14.12
C MET A 135 -4.76 -16.94 13.62
N VAL A 136 -4.26 -15.95 12.85
CA VAL A 136 -2.97 -16.09 12.14
C VAL A 136 -1.82 -15.29 12.76
N SER A 137 -2.12 -14.46 13.77
CA SER A 137 -1.15 -13.58 14.44
C SER A 137 -1.23 -13.77 15.96
N PRO A 138 -0.63 -14.84 16.51
CA PRO A 138 -0.79 -15.17 17.94
C PRO A 138 -0.25 -14.10 18.90
N CYS A 139 0.59 -13.17 18.44
CA CYS A 139 1.08 -12.06 19.26
C CYS A 139 0.21 -10.79 19.19
N TYR A 140 -0.84 -10.77 18.36
CA TYR A 140 -1.70 -9.62 18.15
C TYR A 140 -2.48 -9.21 19.40
N LYS A 141 -2.46 -7.93 19.76
CA LYS A 141 -3.14 -7.33 20.93
C LYS A 141 -3.89 -6.04 20.58
N GLY A 142 -4.15 -5.81 19.31
CA GLY A 142 -4.73 -4.56 18.80
C GLY A 142 -6.25 -4.55 18.63
N GLN A 143 -7.00 -5.49 19.24
CA GLN A 143 -8.45 -5.64 19.03
C GLN A 143 -9.23 -4.34 19.25
N GLN A 144 -8.82 -3.53 20.25
CA GLN A 144 -9.49 -2.27 20.59
C GLN A 144 -9.26 -1.17 19.52
N CYS A 145 -8.23 -1.32 18.69
CA CYS A 145 -7.89 -0.41 17.61
C CYS A 145 -8.36 -0.90 16.24
N TYR A 146 -8.96 -2.09 16.19
CA TYR A 146 -9.48 -2.64 14.93
C TYR A 146 -10.72 -1.88 14.46
N VAL A 147 -10.73 -1.54 13.17
CA VAL A 147 -11.84 -0.83 12.52
C VAL A 147 -12.33 -1.68 11.34
N ASP A 148 -13.59 -2.10 11.38
CA ASP A 148 -14.21 -2.87 10.29
C ASP A 148 -14.54 -1.98 9.09
N LYS A 149 -13.51 -1.69 8.29
CA LYS A 149 -13.59 -0.94 7.04
C LYS A 149 -12.66 -1.57 6.00
N PRO A 150 -12.92 -1.38 4.69
CA PRO A 150 -12.05 -1.92 3.64
C PRO A 150 -10.60 -1.42 3.71
N SER A 151 -10.39 -0.18 4.17
CA SER A 151 -9.07 0.39 4.43
C SER A 151 -9.14 1.44 5.54
N VAL A 152 -8.07 1.55 6.32
CA VAL A 152 -7.91 2.47 7.45
C VAL A 152 -6.54 3.12 7.39
N ALA A 153 -6.52 4.45 7.48
CA ALA A 153 -5.30 5.24 7.61
C ALA A 153 -5.20 5.80 9.04
N ASP A 154 -4.06 5.60 9.67
CA ASP A 154 -3.70 6.17 10.97
C ASP A 154 -2.30 6.77 10.90
N GLN A 155 -2.22 8.09 10.79
CA GLN A 155 -0.97 8.84 10.63
C GLN A 155 -0.17 8.32 9.40
N ASN A 156 0.97 7.66 9.64
CA ASN A 156 1.85 7.11 8.61
C ASN A 156 1.71 5.59 8.41
N LEU A 157 0.64 4.99 8.92
CA LEU A 157 0.27 3.60 8.67
C LEU A 157 -1.07 3.53 7.94
N ILE A 158 -1.12 2.80 6.82
CA ILE A 158 -2.35 2.56 6.07
C ILE A 158 -2.52 1.06 5.92
N THR A 159 -3.64 0.52 6.42
CA THR A 159 -3.94 -0.92 6.35
C THR A 159 -5.20 -1.18 5.55
N ALA A 160 -5.31 -2.33 4.91
CA ALA A 160 -6.50 -2.71 4.14
C ALA A 160 -6.77 -4.21 4.17
N SER A 161 -8.04 -4.58 3.94
CA SER A 161 -8.44 -5.94 3.60
C SER A 161 -8.11 -6.28 2.15
N SER A 162 -8.10 -7.56 1.78
CA SER A 162 -7.86 -8.01 0.39
C SER A 162 -8.81 -7.39 -0.64
N THR A 163 -10.01 -6.99 -0.22
CA THR A 163 -11.01 -6.33 -1.08
C THR A 163 -10.90 -4.81 -1.06
N GLY A 164 -10.04 -4.26 -0.20
CA GLY A 164 -9.90 -2.82 0.03
C GLY A 164 -8.93 -2.10 -0.91
N ALA A 165 -8.36 -2.76 -1.92
CA ALA A 165 -7.27 -2.24 -2.76
C ALA A 165 -7.53 -0.84 -3.35
N LEU A 166 -8.76 -0.57 -3.81
CA LEU A 166 -9.12 0.72 -4.39
C LEU A 166 -9.13 1.85 -3.34
N LEU A 167 -9.74 1.61 -2.16
CA LEU A 167 -9.76 2.59 -1.08
C LEU A 167 -8.36 2.78 -0.47
N TRP A 168 -7.59 1.70 -0.37
CA TRP A 168 -6.20 1.74 0.05
C TRP A 168 -5.35 2.61 -0.88
N ALA A 169 -5.49 2.44 -2.20
CA ALA A 169 -4.82 3.29 -3.18
C ALA A 169 -5.25 4.76 -3.06
N LYS A 170 -6.56 5.03 -2.85
CA LYS A 170 -7.07 6.40 -2.59
C LYS A 170 -6.35 7.02 -1.39
N GLN A 171 -6.27 6.33 -0.26
CA GLN A 171 -5.65 6.83 0.96
C GLN A 171 -4.12 7.03 0.80
N ILE A 172 -3.44 6.19 0.02
CA ILE A 172 -2.03 6.37 -0.33
C ILE A 172 -1.84 7.64 -1.17
N ILE A 173 -2.63 7.82 -2.21
CA ILE A 173 -2.59 9.01 -3.10
C ILE A 173 -2.88 10.29 -2.32
N GLU A 174 -3.86 10.25 -1.41
CA GLU A 174 -4.21 11.33 -0.50
C GLU A 174 -3.06 11.67 0.44
N ARG A 175 -2.45 10.66 1.09
CA ARG A 175 -1.30 10.80 1.98
C ARG A 175 -0.09 11.44 1.29
N LEU A 176 0.11 11.12 0.02
CA LEU A 176 1.20 11.66 -0.81
C LEU A 176 0.87 13.03 -1.43
N GLU A 177 -0.37 13.49 -1.29
CA GLU A 177 -0.84 14.78 -1.80
C GLU A 177 -0.56 15.01 -3.28
N VAL A 178 -0.64 13.94 -4.09
CA VAL A 178 -0.27 14.00 -5.52
C VAL A 178 -1.42 14.36 -6.44
N PHE A 179 -2.69 14.16 -6.02
CA PHE A 179 -3.87 14.59 -6.75
C PHE A 179 -4.48 15.86 -6.11
N GLN A 180 -5.24 16.62 -6.88
CA GLN A 180 -6.19 17.57 -6.29
C GLN A 180 -7.34 16.78 -5.62
N THR A 181 -7.94 17.34 -4.57
CA THR A 181 -9.00 16.66 -3.81
C THR A 181 -10.16 16.24 -4.71
N ASP A 182 -10.63 17.15 -5.57
CA ASP A 182 -11.74 16.86 -6.49
C ASP A 182 -11.39 15.78 -7.51
N THR A 183 -10.15 15.75 -7.99
CA THR A 183 -9.65 14.72 -8.89
C THR A 183 -9.61 13.36 -8.21
N LEU A 184 -9.15 13.31 -6.94
CA LEU A 184 -9.08 12.07 -6.16
C LEU A 184 -10.48 11.49 -5.89
N GLU A 185 -11.45 12.35 -5.53
CA GLU A 185 -12.82 11.91 -5.31
C GLU A 185 -13.49 11.42 -6.61
N ALA A 186 -13.31 12.15 -7.71
CA ALA A 186 -13.85 11.75 -9.02
C ALA A 186 -13.21 10.44 -9.51
N TRP A 187 -11.90 10.27 -9.33
CA TRP A 187 -11.17 9.04 -9.63
C TRP A 187 -11.73 7.85 -8.83
N TYR A 188 -11.87 8.00 -7.52
CA TYR A 188 -12.41 6.95 -6.66
C TYR A 188 -13.85 6.59 -7.03
N ASN A 189 -14.70 7.59 -7.28
CA ASN A 189 -16.08 7.37 -7.69
C ASN A 189 -16.18 6.63 -9.03
N TYR A 190 -15.30 6.95 -9.98
CA TYR A 190 -15.25 6.25 -11.26
C TYR A 190 -14.88 4.78 -11.10
N PHE A 191 -13.76 4.49 -10.44
CA PHE A 191 -13.28 3.10 -10.28
C PHE A 191 -14.17 2.26 -9.35
N SER A 192 -14.83 2.86 -8.36
CA SER A 192 -15.74 2.13 -7.46
C SER A 192 -17.11 1.84 -8.08
N SER A 193 -17.61 2.68 -8.96
CA SER A 193 -18.97 2.56 -9.50
C SER A 193 -19.02 2.06 -10.94
N GLY A 194 -17.97 2.27 -11.74
CA GLY A 194 -17.94 1.99 -13.19
C GLY A 194 -18.89 2.85 -14.02
N LYS A 195 -19.48 3.92 -13.46
CA LYS A 195 -20.48 4.73 -14.15
C LYS A 195 -19.82 5.76 -15.06
N GLU A 196 -20.33 5.89 -16.30
CA GLU A 196 -19.85 6.85 -17.31
C GLU A 196 -19.82 8.29 -16.81
N GLN A 197 -20.84 8.71 -16.06
CA GLN A 197 -20.90 10.06 -15.49
C GLN A 197 -19.68 10.39 -14.61
N HIS A 198 -19.15 9.42 -13.88
CA HIS A 198 -17.97 9.61 -13.03
C HIS A 198 -16.67 9.68 -13.84
N PHE A 199 -16.62 9.02 -15.01
CA PHE A 199 -15.52 9.21 -15.96
C PHE A 199 -15.48 10.64 -16.46
N PHE A 200 -16.60 11.20 -16.92
CA PHE A 200 -16.65 12.60 -17.37
C PHE A 200 -16.35 13.58 -16.24
N ALA A 201 -16.84 13.32 -15.02
CA ALA A 201 -16.52 14.13 -13.87
C ALA A 201 -15.00 14.14 -13.59
N LEU A 202 -14.34 12.99 -13.68
CA LEU A 202 -12.88 12.89 -13.54
C LEU A 202 -12.16 13.70 -14.62
N MET A 203 -12.57 13.56 -15.89
CA MET A 203 -11.95 14.31 -17.00
C MET A 203 -12.10 15.83 -16.85
N GLN A 204 -13.21 16.31 -16.26
CA GLN A 204 -13.44 17.73 -16.01
C GLN A 204 -12.55 18.32 -14.91
N THR A 205 -11.99 17.51 -14.01
CA THR A 205 -11.06 17.99 -12.98
C THR A 205 -9.65 18.23 -13.51
N LEU A 206 -9.34 17.72 -14.72
CA LEU A 206 -8.01 17.83 -15.31
C LEU A 206 -7.86 19.16 -16.04
N PRO A 207 -6.64 19.74 -16.07
CA PRO A 207 -6.39 20.92 -16.87
C PRO A 207 -6.72 20.65 -18.34
N ALA A 208 -7.43 21.57 -18.98
CA ALA A 208 -7.69 21.47 -20.42
C ALA A 208 -6.36 21.30 -21.16
N ASN A 209 -6.25 20.23 -21.94
CA ASN A 209 -5.09 20.06 -22.83
C ASN A 209 -5.01 21.29 -23.76
N LYS A 210 -3.96 22.09 -23.56
CA LYS A 210 -3.61 23.16 -24.49
C LYS A 210 -2.96 22.60 -25.73
#